data_304d7293a723046ab04a52d9a4097cba
#
_entry.id   304d7293a723046ab04a52d9a4097cba
#
_cell.length_a   1.000
_cell.length_b   1.000
_cell.length_c   1.000
_cell.angle_alpha   90.00
_cell.angle_beta   90.00
_cell.angle_gamma   90.00
#
_symmetry.space_group_name_H-M   'P 1'
#
loop_
_entity.id
_entity.type
_entity.pdbx_description
1 polymer ?
#
loop_
_entity_poly.entity_id
_entity_poly.type
_entity_poly.pdbx_seq_one_letter_code
_entity_poly.pdbx_strand_id
1 'polypeptide(L)'
;MHRTLKRQAIKPVRRTCAAQQRNFDAFRHEYNEERPHEFLGQETPASRYHASRRPFPSRLPPLEYPGHFLMKKITTCGTFRFHNRLLYLANAMVDQHIGLEETDDGIWTIYFNTVLLATLNERDYIIRG
;
A
#
# COMPACT_ATOMS: atom_id res chain seq x y z
N MET A 1 -9.73 -4.72 17.57
CA MET A 1 -10.78 -4.59 16.54
C MET A 1 -11.25 -5.92 15.95
N HIS A 2 -10.39 -6.76 15.35
CA HIS A 2 -10.84 -8.02 14.70
C HIS A 2 -11.64 -8.99 15.56
N ARG A 3 -11.27 -9.21 16.83
CA ARG A 3 -11.99 -10.12 17.73
C ARG A 3 -13.40 -9.60 18.03
N THR A 4 -13.54 -8.32 18.28
CA THR A 4 -14.83 -7.66 18.56
C THR A 4 -15.73 -7.71 17.34
N LEU A 5 -15.22 -7.34 16.15
CA LEU A 5 -15.96 -7.43 14.90
C LEU A 5 -16.47 -8.84 14.62
N LYS A 6 -15.62 -9.87 14.80
CA LYS A 6 -16.02 -11.28 14.60
C LYS A 6 -17.17 -11.69 15.51
N ARG A 7 -17.13 -11.24 16.76
CA ARG A 7 -18.16 -11.64 17.75
C ARG A 7 -19.49 -10.89 17.58
N GLN A 8 -19.43 -9.61 17.23
CA GLN A 8 -20.61 -8.73 17.26
C GLN A 8 -21.26 -8.53 15.88
N ALA A 9 -20.48 -8.56 14.80
CA ALA A 9 -21.00 -8.23 13.47
C ALA A 9 -20.94 -9.37 12.45
N ILE A 10 -19.97 -10.30 12.57
CA ILE A 10 -19.84 -11.40 11.62
C ILE A 10 -20.74 -12.57 12.01
N LYS A 11 -20.89 -12.84 13.30
CA LYS A 11 -21.70 -13.98 13.80
C LYS A 11 -22.93 -13.48 14.56
N PRO A 12 -24.11 -14.10 14.34
CA PRO A 12 -24.42 -15.09 13.30
C PRO A 12 -24.41 -14.45 11.89
N VAL A 13 -24.00 -15.23 10.89
CA VAL A 13 -24.03 -14.80 9.49
C VAL A 13 -25.48 -14.58 9.04
N ARG A 14 -25.75 -13.46 8.40
CA ARG A 14 -27.08 -13.11 7.89
C ARG A 14 -27.36 -13.81 6.56
N ARG A 15 -28.65 -13.98 6.25
CA ARG A 15 -29.11 -14.73 5.06
C ARG A 15 -28.79 -14.02 3.73
N THR A 16 -28.60 -12.72 3.73
CA THR A 16 -28.31 -11.92 2.52
C THR A 16 -27.15 -10.95 2.77
N CYS A 17 -26.42 -10.59 1.71
CA CYS A 17 -25.36 -9.59 1.77
C CYS A 17 -25.85 -8.24 2.30
N ALA A 18 -27.05 -7.79 1.86
CA ALA A 18 -27.63 -6.54 2.33
C ALA A 18 -27.95 -6.55 3.83
N ALA A 19 -28.43 -7.68 4.36
CA ALA A 19 -28.67 -7.84 5.79
C ALA A 19 -27.35 -7.89 6.58
N GLN A 20 -26.33 -8.52 6.04
CA GLN A 20 -25.00 -8.56 6.64
C GLN A 20 -24.35 -7.15 6.62
N GLN A 21 -24.52 -6.40 5.53
CA GLN A 21 -24.01 -5.03 5.43
C GLN A 21 -24.66 -4.12 6.47
N ARG A 22 -25.96 -4.17 6.65
CA ARG A 22 -26.63 -3.41 7.72
C ARG A 22 -26.08 -3.73 9.13
N ASN A 23 -25.74 -5.00 9.36
CA ASN A 23 -25.13 -5.41 10.63
C ASN A 23 -23.73 -4.82 10.81
N PHE A 24 -22.93 -4.74 9.74
CA PHE A 24 -21.63 -4.07 9.76
C PHE A 24 -21.76 -2.55 9.95
N ASP A 25 -22.75 -1.94 9.32
CA ASP A 25 -23.00 -0.49 9.45
C ASP A 25 -23.43 -0.13 10.88
N ALA A 26 -24.30 -0.93 11.50
CA ALA A 26 -24.69 -0.78 12.90
C ALA A 26 -23.50 -0.93 13.84
N PHE A 27 -22.68 -1.98 13.64
CA PHE A 27 -21.44 -2.17 14.41
C PHE A 27 -20.46 -1.01 14.25
N ARG A 28 -20.28 -0.51 13.01
CA ARG A 28 -19.41 0.62 12.75
C ARG A 28 -19.86 1.87 13.47
N HIS A 29 -21.16 2.14 13.46
CA HIS A 29 -21.76 3.28 14.16
C HIS A 29 -21.52 3.16 15.66
N GLU A 30 -21.97 2.06 16.28
CA GLU A 30 -21.76 1.81 17.72
C GLU A 30 -20.30 1.93 18.12
N TYR A 31 -19.39 1.29 17.36
CA TYR A 31 -17.97 1.25 17.68
C TYR A 31 -17.29 2.61 17.61
N ASN A 32 -17.66 3.43 16.61
CA ASN A 32 -16.99 4.70 16.38
C ASN A 32 -17.66 5.88 17.11
N GLU A 33 -18.98 5.88 17.22
CA GLU A 33 -19.74 7.03 17.68
C GLU A 33 -20.19 6.93 19.14
N GLU A 34 -20.47 5.71 19.62
CA GLU A 34 -21.10 5.50 20.90
C GLU A 34 -20.17 4.85 21.94
N ARG A 35 -19.26 3.98 21.50
CA ARG A 35 -18.46 3.16 22.40
C ARG A 35 -17.24 3.91 22.93
N PRO A 36 -17.13 4.11 24.27
CA PRO A 36 -15.91 4.65 24.87
C PRO A 36 -14.74 3.67 24.74
N HIS A 37 -13.56 4.19 24.49
CA HIS A 37 -12.33 3.42 24.40
C HIS A 37 -11.35 3.83 25.49
N GLU A 38 -10.94 2.89 26.31
CA GLU A 38 -10.00 3.12 27.42
C GLU A 38 -8.70 3.78 26.93
N PHE A 39 -8.14 3.28 25.81
CA PHE A 39 -6.92 3.84 25.22
C PHE A 39 -7.09 5.30 24.75
N LEU A 40 -8.30 5.74 24.48
CA LEU A 40 -8.63 7.12 24.09
C LEU A 40 -9.09 7.97 25.29
N GLY A 41 -8.85 7.51 26.52
CA GLY A 41 -9.32 8.22 27.71
C GLY A 41 -10.83 8.21 27.86
N GLN A 42 -11.48 7.10 27.51
CA GLN A 42 -12.93 6.91 27.52
C GLN A 42 -13.69 7.77 26.49
N GLU A 43 -12.99 8.30 25.50
CA GLU A 43 -13.63 8.98 24.37
C GLU A 43 -13.95 8.00 23.25
N THR A 44 -14.85 8.41 22.34
CA THR A 44 -15.17 7.64 21.15
C THR A 44 -14.15 7.88 20.04
N PRO A 45 -13.89 6.91 19.14
CA PRO A 45 -13.00 7.14 17.98
C PRO A 45 -13.42 8.33 17.12
N ALA A 46 -14.73 8.55 16.94
CA ALA A 46 -15.26 9.66 16.15
C ALA A 46 -14.89 11.03 16.73
N SER A 47 -14.82 11.17 18.05
CA SER A 47 -14.41 12.44 18.67
C SER A 47 -12.96 12.85 18.34
N ARG A 48 -12.14 11.87 17.98
CA ARG A 48 -10.72 12.06 17.58
C ARG A 48 -10.51 12.10 16.08
N TYR A 49 -11.55 11.81 15.30
CA TYR A 49 -11.45 11.81 13.85
C TYR A 49 -11.65 13.21 13.28
N HIS A 50 -10.68 13.66 12.52
CA HIS A 50 -10.80 14.87 11.70
C HIS A 50 -10.69 14.51 10.24
N ALA A 51 -11.66 14.93 9.44
CA ALA A 51 -11.62 14.73 8.00
C ALA A 51 -10.36 15.36 7.40
N SER A 52 -9.71 14.62 6.51
CA SER A 52 -8.55 15.13 5.79
C SER A 52 -8.95 16.35 4.96
N ARG A 53 -8.14 17.42 5.03
CA ARG A 53 -8.29 18.58 4.14
C ARG A 53 -7.87 18.27 2.70
N ARG A 54 -7.13 17.18 2.50
CA ARG A 54 -6.70 16.71 1.18
C ARG A 54 -7.81 15.90 0.53
N PRO A 55 -8.37 16.36 -0.61
CA PRO A 55 -9.38 15.58 -1.32
C PRO A 55 -8.76 14.25 -1.80
N PHE A 56 -9.56 13.19 -1.80
CA PHE A 56 -9.15 11.94 -2.43
C PHE A 56 -9.19 12.13 -3.94
N PRO A 57 -8.08 11.94 -4.67
CA PRO A 57 -8.05 12.14 -6.11
C PRO A 57 -8.89 11.08 -6.81
N SER A 58 -9.69 11.47 -7.78
CA SER A 58 -10.46 10.54 -8.62
C SER A 58 -9.56 9.67 -9.49
N ARG A 59 -8.35 10.16 -9.79
CA ARG A 59 -7.31 9.43 -10.51
C ARG A 59 -5.96 9.76 -9.88
N LEU A 60 -5.16 8.74 -9.62
CA LEU A 60 -3.79 8.94 -9.16
C LEU A 60 -2.97 9.62 -10.27
N PRO A 61 -2.15 10.63 -9.94
CA PRO A 61 -1.23 11.20 -10.91
C PRO A 61 -0.24 10.14 -11.40
N PRO A 62 0.25 10.22 -12.64
CA PRO A 62 1.30 9.35 -13.11
C PRO A 62 2.55 9.52 -12.23
N LEU A 63 3.31 8.44 -12.09
CA LEU A 63 4.60 8.51 -11.41
C LEU A 63 5.60 9.24 -12.31
N GLU A 64 6.19 10.29 -11.77
CA GLU A 64 7.22 11.07 -12.44
C GLU A 64 8.57 10.81 -11.76
N TYR A 65 9.59 10.59 -12.56
CA TYR A 65 10.96 10.38 -12.08
C TYR A 65 11.87 11.48 -12.65
N PRO A 66 12.91 11.90 -11.91
CA PRO A 66 13.92 12.82 -12.44
C PRO A 66 14.50 12.32 -13.77
N GLY A 67 14.85 13.25 -14.67
CA GLY A 67 15.28 12.90 -16.03
C GLY A 67 16.56 12.08 -16.12
N HIS A 68 17.36 12.02 -15.05
CA HIS A 68 18.57 11.20 -14.96
C HIS A 68 18.29 9.75 -14.52
N PHE A 69 17.06 9.45 -14.08
CA PHE A 69 16.68 8.08 -13.71
C PHE A 69 16.43 7.21 -14.94
N LEU A 70 16.92 6.00 -14.91
CA LEU A 70 16.60 4.98 -15.90
C LEU A 70 15.24 4.35 -15.55
N MET A 71 14.19 4.70 -16.28
CA MET A 71 12.87 4.13 -16.06
C MET A 71 12.73 2.72 -16.62
N LYS A 72 12.16 1.80 -15.86
CA LYS A 72 11.83 0.44 -16.27
C LYS A 72 10.40 0.06 -15.86
N LYS A 73 9.71 -0.65 -16.74
CA LYS A 73 8.41 -1.26 -16.42
C LYS A 73 8.63 -2.69 -15.92
N ILE A 74 7.95 -3.05 -14.84
CA ILE A 74 7.95 -4.42 -14.31
C ILE A 74 6.99 -5.27 -15.13
N THR A 75 7.47 -6.43 -15.57
CA THR A 75 6.67 -7.40 -16.34
C THR A 75 5.69 -8.16 -15.45
N THR A 76 4.83 -8.98 -16.09
CA THR A 76 3.86 -9.85 -15.41
C THR A 76 4.47 -10.89 -14.46
N CYS A 77 5.78 -11.15 -14.61
CA CYS A 77 6.52 -12.06 -13.72
C CYS A 77 7.29 -11.34 -12.61
N GLY A 78 7.03 -10.05 -12.35
CA GLY A 78 7.74 -9.28 -11.33
C GLY A 78 9.19 -8.95 -11.69
N THR A 79 9.53 -9.00 -12.98
CA THR A 79 10.89 -8.80 -13.50
C THR A 79 11.01 -7.51 -14.32
N PHE A 80 12.22 -7.00 -14.47
CA PHE A 80 12.55 -5.91 -15.39
C PHE A 80 13.86 -6.23 -16.12
N ARG A 81 14.01 -5.63 -17.29
CA ARG A 81 15.24 -5.76 -18.08
C ARG A 81 16.23 -4.67 -17.70
N PHE A 82 17.39 -5.11 -17.20
CA PHE A 82 18.54 -4.24 -16.97
C PHE A 82 19.71 -4.71 -17.84
N HIS A 83 20.18 -3.83 -18.73
CA HIS A 83 21.06 -4.21 -19.82
C HIS A 83 20.50 -5.43 -20.58
N ASN A 84 21.28 -6.49 -20.70
CA ASN A 84 20.90 -7.72 -21.40
C ASN A 84 20.33 -8.81 -20.45
N ARG A 85 20.09 -8.49 -19.17
CA ARG A 85 19.60 -9.44 -18.17
C ARG A 85 18.17 -9.11 -17.72
N LEU A 86 17.44 -10.15 -17.42
CA LEU A 86 16.12 -10.08 -16.80
C LEU A 86 16.30 -10.32 -15.31
N LEU A 87 15.96 -9.33 -14.49
CA LEU A 87 16.15 -9.35 -13.05
C LEU A 87 14.79 -9.37 -12.37
N TYR A 88 14.62 -10.24 -11.38
CA TYR A 88 13.39 -10.29 -10.57
C TYR A 88 13.46 -9.27 -9.44
N LEU A 89 12.41 -8.45 -9.30
CA LEU A 89 12.28 -7.52 -8.18
C LEU A 89 11.23 -8.00 -7.19
N ALA A 90 9.95 -8.00 -7.59
CA ALA A 90 8.85 -8.44 -6.74
C ALA A 90 7.54 -8.59 -7.53
N ASN A 91 6.72 -9.57 -7.17
CA ASN A 91 5.39 -9.74 -7.77
C ASN A 91 4.44 -8.58 -7.43
N ALA A 92 4.61 -7.94 -6.27
CA ALA A 92 3.80 -6.79 -5.88
C ALA A 92 3.98 -5.57 -6.79
N MET A 93 5.06 -5.54 -7.58
CA MET A 93 5.40 -4.42 -8.47
C MET A 93 4.97 -4.67 -9.93
N VAL A 94 4.27 -5.75 -10.22
CA VAL A 94 3.78 -6.07 -11.57
C VAL A 94 3.04 -4.88 -12.18
N ASP A 95 3.34 -4.60 -13.47
CA ASP A 95 2.84 -3.48 -14.26
C ASP A 95 3.20 -2.06 -13.75
N GLN A 96 3.94 -1.93 -12.66
CA GLN A 96 4.42 -0.64 -12.16
C GLN A 96 5.69 -0.19 -12.90
N HIS A 97 5.91 1.13 -12.87
CA HIS A 97 7.16 1.73 -13.32
C HIS A 97 8.07 2.00 -12.12
N ILE A 98 9.33 1.65 -12.26
CA ILE A 98 10.39 1.92 -11.29
C ILE A 98 11.42 2.86 -11.91
N GLY A 99 12.08 3.64 -11.06
CA GLY A 99 13.24 4.46 -11.42
C GLY A 99 14.51 3.84 -10.85
N LEU A 100 15.55 3.78 -11.66
CA LEU A 100 16.89 3.38 -11.25
C LEU A 100 17.81 4.60 -11.33
N GLU A 101 18.50 4.88 -10.24
CA GLU A 101 19.51 5.93 -10.13
C GLU A 101 20.87 5.30 -9.90
N GLU A 102 21.86 5.66 -10.70
CA GLU A 102 23.24 5.27 -10.44
C GLU A 102 23.79 6.15 -9.31
N THR A 103 23.98 5.55 -8.15
CA THR A 103 24.41 6.26 -6.94
C THR A 103 25.90 6.10 -6.66
N ASP A 104 26.56 5.12 -7.27
CA ASP A 104 28.00 4.89 -7.25
C ASP A 104 28.38 4.07 -8.49
N ASP A 105 29.67 3.94 -8.79
CA ASP A 105 30.19 3.19 -9.95
C ASP A 105 29.65 1.75 -9.99
N GLY A 106 28.70 1.52 -10.91
CA GLY A 106 28.00 0.26 -11.08
C GLY A 106 27.03 -0.12 -9.94
N ILE A 107 26.69 0.81 -9.05
CA ILE A 107 25.68 0.62 -8.00
C ILE A 107 24.46 1.44 -8.33
N TRP A 108 23.33 0.76 -8.51
CA TRP A 108 22.05 1.35 -8.87
C TRP A 108 21.07 1.23 -7.72
N THR A 109 20.45 2.34 -7.37
CA THR A 109 19.37 2.38 -6.38
C THR A 109 18.03 2.32 -7.10
N ILE A 110 17.15 1.43 -6.66
CA ILE A 110 15.83 1.18 -7.27
C ILE A 110 14.77 1.88 -6.44
N TYR A 111 13.99 2.74 -7.09
CA TYR A 111 12.90 3.50 -6.46
C TYR A 111 11.53 3.16 -7.04
N PHE A 112 10.53 3.16 -6.19
CA PHE A 112 9.13 3.29 -6.58
C PHE A 112 8.61 4.63 -6.08
N ASN A 113 8.39 5.55 -7.00
CA ASN A 113 8.15 6.96 -6.68
C ASN A 113 9.32 7.50 -5.81
N THR A 114 9.04 7.91 -4.59
CA THR A 114 10.04 8.41 -3.62
C THR A 114 10.53 7.34 -2.65
N VAL A 115 10.01 6.10 -2.78
CA VAL A 115 10.36 5.00 -1.87
C VAL A 115 11.53 4.21 -2.42
N LEU A 116 12.61 4.12 -1.65
CA LEU A 116 13.73 3.23 -1.92
C LEU A 116 13.28 1.79 -1.72
N LEU A 117 13.43 0.95 -2.74
CA LEU A 117 13.07 -0.47 -2.69
C LEU A 117 14.28 -1.36 -2.44
N ALA A 118 15.36 -1.14 -3.18
CA ALA A 118 16.53 -2.01 -3.19
C ALA A 118 17.71 -1.34 -3.85
N THR A 119 18.88 -1.98 -3.78
CA THR A 119 20.07 -1.65 -4.55
C THR A 119 20.43 -2.79 -5.51
N LEU A 120 20.95 -2.46 -6.67
CA LEU A 120 21.42 -3.40 -7.69
C LEU A 120 22.90 -3.13 -7.96
N ASN A 121 23.73 -4.14 -7.84
CA ASN A 121 25.11 -4.06 -8.28
C ASN A 121 25.21 -4.64 -9.70
N GLU A 122 25.68 -3.85 -10.67
CA GLU A 122 25.77 -4.29 -12.07
C GLU A 122 26.88 -5.31 -12.34
N ARG A 123 27.85 -5.46 -11.42
CA ARG A 123 28.94 -6.44 -11.56
C ARG A 123 28.47 -7.86 -11.32
N ASP A 124 27.60 -8.06 -10.35
CA ASP A 124 27.04 -9.38 -9.99
C ASP A 124 25.56 -9.55 -10.37
N TYR A 125 24.87 -8.45 -10.72
CA TYR A 125 23.44 -8.39 -11.03
C TYR A 125 22.52 -8.86 -9.87
N ILE A 126 23.01 -8.71 -8.63
CA ILE A 126 22.24 -9.08 -7.45
C ILE A 126 21.50 -7.85 -6.90
N ILE A 127 20.20 -8.03 -6.68
CA ILE A 127 19.35 -7.04 -6.01
C ILE A 127 19.40 -7.32 -4.52
N ARG A 128 19.66 -6.27 -3.72
CA ARG A 128 19.74 -6.31 -2.26
C ARG A 128 18.75 -5.29 -1.69
N GLY A 129 17.80 -5.74 -0.84
CA GLY A 129 16.82 -4.91 -0.15
C GLY A 129 17.14 -4.73 1.32
#